data_7a541d2e79750c911b33c38a9d32b557
#
_entry.id   7a541d2e79750c911b33c38a9d32b557
#
_cell.length_a   1.000
_cell.length_b   1.000
_cell.length_c   1.000
_cell.angle_alpha   90.00
_cell.angle_beta   90.00
_cell.angle_gamma   90.00
#
_symmetry.space_group_name_H-M   'P 1'
#
loop_
_entity.id
_entity.type
_entity.pdbx_description
1 polymer ?
#
loop_
_entity_poly.entity_id
_entity_poly.type
_entity_poly.pdbx_seq_one_letter_code
_entity_poly.pdbx_strand_id
1 'polypeptide(L)'
;MIQRVTIRRFKRFSEVTFDLPGHIVLAGPNNTGKTTMLQAVAAWGMALNRWKQLNDFQRHGGAYTKAPIARQAFSAVPLRAFDLLWNERRYTGSIEIEIQSGQGWTVPVELIADSTEQVYVRPKASVDPATVRRADLRTVYVTPMTGLSTDEPVYQRPKQDQLLGQGKPGDIIRNLLVEAHRSSAWGALQDSIKRLFGYELSPPDATGADIIAEYRAQSAGPRLDIASAGSGFQQVLMLLTFLYTRPVSVLLLDEPDAHLHVVLQDAIYGELRSVAAKQNSQLIIATHSEVIINSVDPTELCMILNQPRRLSSAVDRTRLSQALGMLTHTDIMQAQDVPGILYVEGYTDVNILREWAKVLNHPARETLTTKLFWKPSVWESRSGAPGIKAKDHYEALILVRDDLPGLVLLDGDDDRRITETGITGQGLQRLRWRRYEIESYLVHPAALERFVEKVVGPGPMSAEARKDMRAYLEKTFTSAFLEDPLVANPLIEAYFEQRKARTEVIPPILDAAGLQGFPYTRYHEIAAVMTPEEIHPEVIEKLDAIQRAFRL
;
A
#
# COMPACT_ATOMS: atom_id res chain seq x y z
N MET A 1 -12.64 -20.32 18.01
CA MET A 1 -11.68 -19.33 17.45
C MET A 1 -11.06 -19.89 16.18
N ILE A 2 -10.86 -19.04 15.19
CA ILE A 2 -10.16 -19.38 13.93
C ILE A 2 -8.68 -19.56 14.23
N GLN A 3 -8.04 -20.56 13.63
CA GLN A 3 -6.59 -20.76 13.67
C GLN A 3 -5.94 -20.51 12.30
N ARG A 4 -6.64 -20.90 11.22
CA ARG A 4 -6.12 -20.74 9.86
C ARG A 4 -7.23 -20.46 8.88
N VAL A 5 -6.96 -19.62 7.91
CA VAL A 5 -7.85 -19.30 6.79
C VAL A 5 -7.09 -19.48 5.50
N THR A 6 -7.58 -20.33 4.60
CA THR A 6 -7.05 -20.46 3.23
C THR A 6 -8.10 -19.93 2.26
N ILE A 7 -7.69 -19.03 1.39
CA ILE A 7 -8.56 -18.31 0.44
C ILE A 7 -8.06 -18.59 -0.97
N ARG A 8 -8.95 -19.04 -1.87
CA ARG A 8 -8.65 -19.28 -3.27
C ARG A 8 -9.63 -18.55 -4.18
N ARG A 9 -9.11 -17.87 -5.19
CA ARG A 9 -9.84 -17.14 -6.25
C ARG A 9 -10.80 -16.05 -5.74
N PHE A 10 -10.46 -15.40 -4.63
CA PHE A 10 -11.30 -14.37 -4.03
C PHE A 10 -10.66 -12.98 -4.17
N LYS A 11 -11.30 -12.10 -4.88
CA LYS A 11 -10.85 -10.71 -5.13
C LYS A 11 -9.40 -10.67 -5.61
N ARG A 12 -8.50 -10.04 -4.84
CA ARG A 12 -7.09 -9.96 -5.20
C ARG A 12 -6.30 -11.28 -5.01
N PHE A 13 -6.83 -12.21 -4.24
CA PHE A 13 -6.13 -13.44 -3.91
C PHE A 13 -6.42 -14.55 -4.92
N SER A 14 -5.39 -15.01 -5.64
CA SER A 14 -5.43 -16.27 -6.38
C SER A 14 -5.42 -17.45 -5.43
N GLU A 15 -4.45 -17.50 -4.52
CA GLU A 15 -4.37 -18.39 -3.37
C GLU A 15 -3.52 -17.74 -2.26
N VAL A 16 -4.00 -17.83 -1.01
CA VAL A 16 -3.30 -17.29 0.16
C VAL A 16 -3.75 -18.01 1.42
N THR A 17 -2.85 -18.18 2.38
CA THR A 17 -3.14 -18.77 3.70
C THR A 17 -2.70 -17.82 4.81
N PHE A 18 -3.57 -17.65 5.81
CA PHE A 18 -3.34 -16.85 7.00
C PHE A 18 -3.38 -17.75 8.24
N ASP A 19 -2.36 -17.66 9.10
CA ASP A 19 -2.35 -18.25 10.44
C ASP A 19 -2.81 -17.20 11.46
N LEU A 20 -3.93 -17.46 12.14
CA LEU A 20 -4.66 -16.49 12.95
C LEU A 20 -5.02 -17.02 14.35
N PRO A 21 -4.10 -17.60 15.12
CA PRO A 21 -4.40 -18.10 16.45
C PRO A 21 -4.63 -16.92 17.43
N GLY A 22 -5.78 -16.91 18.11
CA GLY A 22 -6.11 -15.88 19.08
C GLY A 22 -6.55 -14.55 18.47
N HIS A 23 -6.35 -13.45 19.18
CA HIS A 23 -6.55 -12.11 18.63
C HIS A 23 -5.45 -11.80 17.63
N ILE A 24 -5.81 -11.15 16.52
CA ILE A 24 -4.86 -10.81 15.45
C ILE A 24 -5.10 -9.39 14.96
N VAL A 25 -4.01 -8.66 14.80
CA VAL A 25 -3.97 -7.39 14.09
C VAL A 25 -3.29 -7.60 12.73
N LEU A 26 -4.03 -7.35 11.66
CA LEU A 26 -3.55 -7.36 10.28
C LEU A 26 -2.96 -5.98 9.98
N ALA A 27 -1.66 -5.91 9.83
CA ALA A 27 -0.94 -4.70 9.49
C ALA A 27 -0.43 -4.76 8.05
N GLY A 28 -0.30 -3.60 7.45
CA GLY A 28 0.25 -3.46 6.10
C GLY A 28 -0.32 -2.26 5.38
N PRO A 29 0.29 -1.88 4.26
CA PRO A 29 -0.15 -0.75 3.45
C PRO A 29 -1.58 -0.92 2.90
N ASN A 30 -2.14 0.15 2.35
CA ASN A 30 -3.42 0.06 1.66
C ASN A 30 -3.32 -0.88 0.45
N ASN A 31 -4.43 -1.49 0.08
CA ASN A 31 -4.55 -2.46 -1.02
C ASN A 31 -3.72 -3.75 -0.88
N THR A 32 -3.11 -4.06 0.27
CA THR A 32 -2.41 -5.34 0.46
C THR A 32 -3.33 -6.54 0.68
N GLY A 33 -4.61 -6.31 0.96
CA GLY A 33 -5.63 -7.35 1.11
C GLY A 33 -6.15 -7.55 2.53
N LYS A 34 -5.85 -6.64 3.47
CA LYS A 34 -6.38 -6.67 4.85
C LYS A 34 -7.91 -6.80 4.85
N THR A 35 -8.59 -5.83 4.24
CA THR A 35 -10.06 -5.82 4.05
C THR A 35 -10.55 -7.06 3.30
N THR A 36 -9.82 -7.50 2.27
CA THR A 36 -10.19 -8.70 1.49
C THR A 36 -10.21 -9.96 2.36
N MET A 37 -9.24 -10.10 3.26
CA MET A 37 -9.18 -11.23 4.20
C MET A 37 -10.37 -11.20 5.17
N LEU A 38 -10.69 -10.04 5.78
CA LEU A 38 -11.86 -9.90 6.66
C LEU A 38 -13.16 -10.27 5.93
N GLN A 39 -13.30 -9.78 4.70
CA GLN A 39 -14.46 -10.06 3.85
C GLN A 39 -14.56 -11.54 3.47
N ALA A 40 -13.46 -12.23 3.26
CA ALA A 40 -13.45 -13.66 2.98
C ALA A 40 -13.99 -14.46 4.19
N VAL A 41 -13.53 -14.13 5.40
CA VAL A 41 -14.04 -14.77 6.62
C VAL A 41 -15.54 -14.50 6.84
N ALA A 42 -15.98 -13.26 6.62
CA ALA A 42 -17.39 -12.89 6.69
C ALA A 42 -18.24 -13.64 5.65
N ALA A 43 -17.73 -13.74 4.41
CA ALA A 43 -18.41 -14.48 3.33
C ALA A 43 -18.53 -15.97 3.63
N TRP A 44 -17.48 -16.58 4.20
CA TRP A 44 -17.52 -17.97 4.64
C TRP A 44 -18.61 -18.20 5.71
N GLY A 45 -18.63 -17.37 6.75
CA GLY A 45 -19.60 -17.48 7.84
C GLY A 45 -21.04 -17.36 7.34
N MET A 46 -21.30 -16.35 6.51
CA MET A 46 -22.59 -16.16 5.89
C MET A 46 -22.99 -17.32 4.96
N ALA A 47 -22.10 -17.76 4.09
CA ALA A 47 -22.35 -18.84 3.14
C ALA A 47 -22.67 -20.16 3.85
N LEU A 48 -21.88 -20.53 4.87
CA LEU A 48 -22.12 -21.74 5.64
C LEU A 48 -23.43 -21.69 6.42
N ASN A 49 -23.74 -20.56 7.07
CA ASN A 49 -24.99 -20.39 7.82
C ASN A 49 -26.19 -20.44 6.88
N ARG A 50 -26.15 -19.81 5.71
CA ARG A 50 -27.21 -19.88 4.72
C ARG A 50 -27.41 -21.30 4.20
N TRP A 51 -26.31 -22.00 3.93
CA TRP A 51 -26.38 -23.38 3.50
C TRP A 51 -27.03 -24.29 4.56
N LYS A 52 -26.65 -24.16 5.83
CA LYS A 52 -27.20 -24.92 6.96
C LYS A 52 -28.70 -24.72 7.15
N GLN A 53 -29.19 -23.51 6.88
CA GLN A 53 -30.62 -23.19 7.01
C GLN A 53 -31.50 -23.89 5.94
N LEU A 54 -30.93 -24.20 4.77
CA LEU A 54 -31.68 -24.69 3.61
C LEU A 54 -31.46 -26.17 3.30
N ASN A 55 -30.51 -26.84 3.95
CA ASN A 55 -30.09 -28.19 3.60
C ASN A 55 -30.11 -29.15 4.82
N ASP A 56 -30.30 -30.43 4.53
CA ASP A 56 -30.43 -31.53 5.51
C ASP A 56 -29.07 -32.19 5.88
N PHE A 57 -27.96 -31.64 5.44
CA PHE A 57 -26.60 -32.17 5.62
C PHE A 57 -26.32 -33.49 4.89
N GLN A 58 -27.20 -33.92 3.96
CA GLN A 58 -26.96 -35.11 3.16
C GLN A 58 -26.18 -34.80 1.89
N ARG A 59 -25.45 -35.81 1.39
CA ARG A 59 -24.76 -35.75 0.11
C ARG A 59 -25.59 -36.48 -0.94
N HIS A 60 -25.79 -35.86 -2.08
CA HIS A 60 -26.46 -36.44 -3.24
C HIS A 60 -25.46 -36.55 -4.39
N GLY A 61 -25.22 -37.73 -4.94
CA GLY A 61 -24.24 -37.98 -5.99
C GLY A 61 -22.78 -37.61 -5.59
N GLY A 62 -22.44 -37.82 -4.30
CA GLY A 62 -21.10 -37.52 -3.78
C GLY A 62 -20.82 -36.06 -3.43
N ALA A 63 -21.79 -35.14 -3.64
CA ALA A 63 -21.65 -33.72 -3.33
C ALA A 63 -22.78 -33.19 -2.45
N TYR A 64 -22.58 -32.09 -1.74
CA TYR A 64 -23.62 -31.38 -1.04
C TYR A 64 -24.50 -30.59 -2.01
N THR A 65 -25.81 -30.55 -1.72
CA THR A 65 -26.75 -29.69 -2.45
C THR A 65 -26.36 -28.23 -2.32
N LYS A 66 -26.51 -27.46 -3.40
CA LYS A 66 -26.19 -26.04 -3.43
C LYS A 66 -27.33 -25.23 -2.80
N ALA A 67 -26.98 -24.17 -2.06
CA ALA A 67 -27.92 -23.17 -1.56
C ALA A 67 -27.77 -21.85 -2.32
N PRO A 68 -28.86 -21.24 -2.82
CA PRO A 68 -28.78 -19.97 -3.52
C PRO A 68 -28.67 -18.79 -2.53
N ILE A 69 -27.90 -17.78 -2.93
CA ILE A 69 -27.84 -16.48 -2.27
C ILE A 69 -28.00 -15.39 -3.32
N ALA A 70 -29.09 -14.60 -3.21
CA ALA A 70 -29.26 -13.41 -4.03
C ALA A 70 -28.34 -12.29 -3.56
N ARG A 71 -27.90 -11.42 -4.49
CA ARG A 71 -26.98 -10.31 -4.21
C ARG A 71 -27.46 -9.41 -3.06
N GLN A 72 -28.75 -9.09 -3.03
CA GLN A 72 -29.32 -8.25 -1.97
C GLN A 72 -29.27 -8.90 -0.57
N ALA A 73 -29.25 -10.23 -0.51
CA ALA A 73 -29.12 -11.00 0.73
C ALA A 73 -27.66 -11.29 1.09
N PHE A 74 -26.70 -10.99 0.22
CA PHE A 74 -25.27 -11.20 0.48
C PHE A 74 -24.70 -10.06 1.31
N SER A 75 -24.84 -10.16 2.62
CA SER A 75 -24.49 -9.11 3.59
C SER A 75 -23.03 -9.16 4.07
N ALA A 76 -22.23 -10.12 3.61
CA ALA A 76 -20.84 -10.26 4.03
C ALA A 76 -19.90 -9.21 3.41
N VAL A 77 -20.24 -8.73 2.22
CA VAL A 77 -19.43 -7.77 1.45
C VAL A 77 -20.36 -6.85 0.68
N PRO A 78 -20.18 -5.52 0.74
CA PRO A 78 -20.89 -4.60 -0.13
C PRO A 78 -20.57 -4.88 -1.61
N LEU A 79 -21.56 -5.28 -2.41
CA LEU A 79 -21.36 -5.70 -3.80
C LEU A 79 -22.38 -5.05 -4.74
N ARG A 80 -21.88 -4.57 -5.87
CA ARG A 80 -22.71 -4.17 -7.01
C ARG A 80 -23.06 -5.36 -7.91
N ALA A 81 -22.16 -6.34 -8.04
CA ALA A 81 -22.34 -7.56 -8.82
C ALA A 81 -21.40 -8.64 -8.28
N PHE A 82 -21.78 -9.92 -8.42
CA PHE A 82 -21.02 -11.04 -7.86
C PHE A 82 -19.68 -11.30 -8.54
N ASP A 83 -19.51 -10.91 -9.82
CA ASP A 83 -18.21 -11.04 -10.52
C ASP A 83 -17.06 -10.32 -9.79
N LEU A 84 -17.37 -9.28 -9.00
CA LEU A 84 -16.39 -8.55 -8.18
C LEU A 84 -15.80 -9.40 -7.04
N LEU A 85 -16.36 -10.56 -6.71
CA LEU A 85 -15.78 -11.48 -5.74
C LEU A 85 -14.67 -12.36 -6.35
N TRP A 86 -14.74 -12.63 -7.67
CA TRP A 86 -13.75 -13.49 -8.33
C TRP A 86 -12.45 -12.75 -8.60
N ASN A 87 -11.35 -13.48 -8.43
CA ASN A 87 -10.03 -12.96 -8.80
C ASN A 87 -10.03 -12.57 -10.29
N GLU A 88 -9.52 -11.38 -10.60
CA GLU A 88 -9.55 -10.77 -11.94
C GLU A 88 -10.94 -10.71 -12.60
N ARG A 89 -12.03 -10.80 -11.81
CA ARG A 89 -13.42 -10.87 -12.27
C ARG A 89 -13.70 -12.03 -13.24
N ARG A 90 -12.92 -13.10 -13.15
CA ARG A 90 -13.05 -14.28 -14.01
C ARG A 90 -13.76 -15.41 -13.29
N TYR A 91 -14.89 -15.86 -13.80
CA TYR A 91 -15.65 -17.02 -13.29
C TYR A 91 -14.95 -18.37 -13.57
N THR A 92 -13.62 -18.41 -13.48
CA THR A 92 -12.83 -19.65 -13.67
C THR A 92 -12.87 -20.49 -12.38
N GLY A 93 -13.82 -21.39 -12.28
CA GLY A 93 -14.01 -22.24 -11.09
C GLY A 93 -14.73 -21.55 -9.94
N SER A 94 -14.91 -22.25 -8.84
CA SER A 94 -15.50 -21.73 -7.61
C SER A 94 -14.48 -20.94 -6.79
N ILE A 95 -14.95 -19.92 -6.06
CA ILE A 95 -14.20 -19.38 -4.92
C ILE A 95 -14.20 -20.44 -3.83
N GLU A 96 -13.08 -20.68 -3.20
CA GLU A 96 -12.98 -21.57 -2.05
C GLU A 96 -12.39 -20.80 -0.85
N ILE A 97 -13.12 -20.84 0.28
CA ILE A 97 -12.65 -20.28 1.54
C ILE A 97 -12.70 -21.40 2.57
N GLU A 98 -11.54 -21.74 3.12
CA GLU A 98 -11.39 -22.78 4.12
C GLU A 98 -11.04 -22.17 5.47
N ILE A 99 -11.79 -22.54 6.51
CA ILE A 99 -11.49 -22.13 7.88
C ILE A 99 -11.19 -23.37 8.72
N GLN A 100 -10.04 -23.33 9.37
CA GLN A 100 -9.63 -24.26 10.41
C GLN A 100 -9.85 -23.61 11.78
N SER A 101 -10.62 -24.29 12.65
CA SER A 101 -10.90 -23.85 14.01
C SER A 101 -10.00 -24.55 15.03
N GLY A 102 -9.71 -23.86 16.13
CA GLY A 102 -9.07 -24.44 17.31
C GLY A 102 -9.91 -25.52 18.02
N GLN A 103 -11.16 -25.71 17.62
CA GLN A 103 -12.03 -26.81 18.08
C GLN A 103 -11.84 -28.10 17.27
N GLY A 104 -10.83 -28.16 16.39
CA GLY A 104 -10.45 -29.35 15.65
C GLY A 104 -11.30 -29.66 14.42
N TRP A 105 -12.04 -28.68 13.87
CA TRP A 105 -12.73 -28.83 12.60
C TRP A 105 -12.13 -27.93 11.51
N THR A 106 -12.19 -28.41 10.27
CA THR A 106 -11.79 -27.66 9.06
C THR A 106 -12.91 -27.79 8.04
N VAL A 107 -13.44 -26.65 7.58
CA VAL A 107 -14.55 -26.62 6.62
C VAL A 107 -14.25 -25.63 5.49
N PRO A 108 -13.91 -26.12 4.29
CA PRO A 108 -13.92 -25.34 3.07
C PRO A 108 -15.37 -25.14 2.56
N VAL A 109 -15.70 -23.91 2.22
CA VAL A 109 -16.97 -23.51 1.59
C VAL A 109 -16.67 -23.01 0.18
N GLU A 110 -17.46 -23.48 -0.77
CA GLU A 110 -17.41 -23.09 -2.17
C GLU A 110 -18.49 -22.04 -2.48
N LEU A 111 -18.11 -20.95 -3.14
CA LEU A 111 -19.04 -20.02 -3.80
C LEU A 111 -18.93 -20.29 -5.31
N ILE A 112 -20.06 -20.66 -5.92
CA ILE A 112 -20.17 -21.10 -7.30
C ILE A 112 -20.91 -20.04 -8.08
N ALA A 113 -20.32 -19.51 -9.13
CA ALA A 113 -20.95 -18.50 -9.97
C ALA A 113 -22.23 -19.05 -10.63
N ASP A 114 -23.26 -18.23 -10.65
CA ASP A 114 -24.49 -18.45 -11.40
C ASP A 114 -24.75 -17.26 -12.33
N SER A 115 -24.94 -16.08 -11.73
CA SER A 115 -25.18 -14.84 -12.47
C SER A 115 -24.57 -13.63 -11.71
N THR A 116 -24.71 -12.44 -12.26
CA THR A 116 -24.31 -11.20 -11.56
C THR A 116 -25.15 -10.93 -10.31
N GLU A 117 -26.36 -11.50 -10.23
CA GLU A 117 -27.33 -11.28 -9.15
C GLU A 117 -27.48 -12.48 -8.21
N GLN A 118 -26.90 -13.65 -8.54
CA GLN A 118 -27.03 -14.87 -7.75
C GLN A 118 -25.73 -15.68 -7.71
N VAL A 119 -25.44 -16.25 -6.55
CA VAL A 119 -24.35 -17.19 -6.31
C VAL A 119 -24.89 -18.42 -5.57
N TYR A 120 -24.35 -19.59 -5.85
CA TYR A 120 -24.60 -20.78 -5.06
C TYR A 120 -23.46 -21.03 -4.07
N VAL A 121 -23.83 -21.54 -2.89
CA VAL A 121 -22.87 -21.90 -1.84
C VAL A 121 -23.08 -23.33 -1.37
N ARG A 122 -21.99 -24.01 -0.98
CA ARG A 122 -22.02 -25.32 -0.34
C ARG A 122 -20.69 -25.60 0.39
N PRO A 123 -20.69 -26.48 1.40
CA PRO A 123 -19.46 -27.09 1.89
C PRO A 123 -18.85 -27.96 0.79
N LYS A 124 -17.52 -28.12 0.81
CA LYS A 124 -16.81 -29.01 -0.11
C LYS A 124 -17.12 -30.48 0.20
N ALA A 125 -17.24 -31.29 -0.83
CA ALA A 125 -17.60 -32.70 -0.70
C ALA A 125 -16.63 -33.55 0.15
N SER A 126 -15.39 -33.07 0.35
CA SER A 126 -14.38 -33.74 1.17
C SER A 126 -14.68 -33.74 2.68
N VAL A 127 -15.53 -32.82 3.15
CA VAL A 127 -15.86 -32.68 4.58
C VAL A 127 -17.07 -33.55 4.95
N ASP A 128 -16.97 -34.30 6.01
CA ASP A 128 -18.08 -35.16 6.49
C ASP A 128 -19.23 -34.33 7.10
N PRO A 129 -20.47 -34.82 7.06
CA PRO A 129 -21.64 -34.11 7.55
C PRO A 129 -21.59 -33.75 9.04
N ALA A 130 -20.96 -34.57 9.88
CA ALA A 130 -20.86 -34.32 11.30
C ALA A 130 -19.92 -33.14 11.58
N THR A 131 -18.83 -33.02 10.84
CA THR A 131 -17.93 -31.87 10.90
C THR A 131 -18.62 -30.59 10.41
N VAL A 132 -19.35 -30.62 9.30
CA VAL A 132 -20.13 -29.46 8.83
C VAL A 132 -21.16 -29.02 9.88
N ARG A 133 -21.83 -29.96 10.52
CA ARG A 133 -22.82 -29.68 11.57
C ARG A 133 -22.18 -29.02 12.79
N ARG A 134 -21.00 -29.50 13.24
CA ARG A 134 -20.25 -28.95 14.38
C ARG A 134 -19.62 -27.58 14.12
N ALA A 135 -19.31 -27.26 12.87
CA ALA A 135 -18.70 -25.99 12.49
C ALA A 135 -19.69 -24.84 12.76
N ASP A 136 -19.68 -24.32 13.98
CA ASP A 136 -20.49 -23.15 14.38
C ASP A 136 -19.55 -21.96 14.64
N LEU A 137 -19.61 -20.95 13.76
CA LEU A 137 -18.82 -19.73 13.85
C LEU A 137 -19.70 -18.53 13.48
N ARG A 138 -20.00 -17.72 14.48
CA ARG A 138 -20.73 -16.47 14.26
C ARG A 138 -19.74 -15.36 14.01
N THR A 139 -19.67 -14.92 12.76
CA THR A 139 -18.79 -13.81 12.33
C THR A 139 -19.61 -12.53 12.20
N VAL A 140 -19.08 -11.43 12.67
CA VAL A 140 -19.58 -10.08 12.38
C VAL A 140 -18.45 -9.26 11.79
N TYR A 141 -18.72 -8.63 10.64
CA TYR A 141 -17.81 -7.74 9.97
C TYR A 141 -18.31 -6.31 10.10
N VAL A 142 -17.48 -5.45 10.68
CA VAL A 142 -17.76 -4.03 10.88
C VAL A 142 -16.83 -3.22 9.99
N THR A 143 -17.43 -2.54 9.03
CA THR A 143 -16.74 -1.61 8.12
C THR A 143 -16.43 -0.29 8.81
N PRO A 144 -15.48 0.51 8.30
CA PRO A 144 -15.30 1.89 8.73
C PRO A 144 -16.63 2.66 8.67
N MET A 145 -16.89 3.48 9.67
CA MET A 145 -18.15 4.23 9.76
C MET A 145 -18.12 5.47 8.86
N THR A 146 -19.22 5.71 8.15
CA THR A 146 -19.40 6.86 7.26
C THR A 146 -20.26 7.98 7.87
N GLY A 147 -20.57 7.91 9.16
CA GLY A 147 -21.45 8.83 9.89
C GLY A 147 -22.67 8.13 10.47
N LEU A 148 -23.47 8.86 11.25
CA LEU A 148 -24.74 8.43 11.81
C LEU A 148 -25.91 8.99 11.00
N SER A 149 -26.97 8.19 10.84
CA SER A 149 -28.26 8.72 10.39
C SER A 149 -28.88 9.59 11.48
N THR A 150 -29.51 10.68 11.09
CA THR A 150 -30.31 11.51 12.00
C THR A 150 -31.60 10.83 12.42
N ASP A 151 -32.20 10.09 11.49
CA ASP A 151 -33.49 9.42 11.65
C ASP A 151 -33.27 7.91 11.59
N GLU A 152 -33.60 7.22 12.67
CA GLU A 152 -33.42 5.77 12.80
C GLU A 152 -34.67 5.16 13.46
N PRO A 153 -35.60 4.58 12.67
CA PRO A 153 -36.75 3.91 13.22
C PRO A 153 -36.38 2.57 13.87
N VAL A 154 -37.32 2.00 14.62
CA VAL A 154 -37.12 0.68 15.23
C VAL A 154 -37.15 -0.40 14.13
N TYR A 155 -35.97 -1.03 13.91
CA TYR A 155 -35.80 -2.11 12.95
C TYR A 155 -35.88 -3.49 13.60
N GLN A 156 -36.51 -4.43 12.92
CA GLN A 156 -36.37 -5.84 13.25
C GLN A 156 -34.95 -6.35 12.93
N ARG A 157 -34.48 -7.36 13.66
CA ARG A 157 -33.12 -7.90 13.55
C ARG A 157 -32.68 -8.26 12.12
N PRO A 158 -33.52 -8.89 11.25
CA PRO A 158 -33.14 -9.17 9.87
C PRO A 158 -32.83 -7.91 9.05
N LYS A 159 -33.53 -6.80 9.33
CA LYS A 159 -33.27 -5.51 8.68
C LYS A 159 -31.97 -4.87 9.17
N GLN A 160 -31.68 -4.95 10.47
CA GLN A 160 -30.44 -4.49 11.04
C GLN A 160 -29.25 -5.26 10.42
N ASP A 161 -29.34 -6.59 10.32
CA ASP A 161 -28.31 -7.44 9.73
C ASP A 161 -28.10 -7.13 8.23
N GLN A 162 -29.18 -6.80 7.51
CA GLN A 162 -29.11 -6.34 6.12
C GLN A 162 -28.35 -5.01 5.99
N LEU A 163 -28.66 -4.02 6.83
CA LEU A 163 -28.00 -2.71 6.81
C LEU A 163 -26.50 -2.82 7.15
N LEU A 164 -26.17 -3.68 8.12
CA LEU A 164 -24.77 -4.02 8.42
C LEU A 164 -24.02 -4.55 7.21
N GLY A 165 -24.61 -5.54 6.56
CA GLY A 165 -24.00 -6.13 5.37
C GLY A 165 -23.90 -5.17 4.19
N GLN A 166 -24.72 -4.13 4.14
CA GLN A 166 -24.59 -3.05 3.16
C GLN A 166 -23.48 -2.03 3.51
N GLY A 167 -22.76 -2.24 4.62
CA GLY A 167 -21.74 -1.30 5.10
C GLY A 167 -22.31 -0.02 5.71
N LYS A 168 -23.51 -0.11 6.29
CA LYS A 168 -24.25 0.99 6.92
C LYS A 168 -24.44 0.77 8.43
N PRO A 169 -23.35 0.59 9.20
CA PRO A 169 -23.47 0.38 10.64
C PRO A 169 -24.03 1.61 11.37
N GLY A 170 -23.82 2.81 10.83
CA GLY A 170 -24.35 4.04 11.40
C GLY A 170 -25.88 4.19 11.34
N ASP A 171 -26.55 3.40 10.46
CA ASP A 171 -28.02 3.42 10.32
C ASP A 171 -28.74 2.52 11.33
N ILE A 172 -27.99 1.84 12.23
CA ILE A 172 -28.58 0.91 13.22
C ILE A 172 -28.04 1.08 14.63
N ILE A 173 -27.23 2.09 14.89
CA ILE A 173 -26.59 2.26 16.21
C ILE A 173 -27.60 2.51 17.31
N ARG A 174 -28.67 3.28 17.04
CA ARG A 174 -29.70 3.56 18.04
C ARG A 174 -30.51 2.29 18.37
N ASN A 175 -30.78 1.45 17.39
CA ASN A 175 -31.36 0.13 17.61
C ASN A 175 -30.48 -0.76 18.48
N LEU A 176 -29.16 -0.75 18.26
CA LEU A 176 -28.22 -1.49 19.10
C LEU A 176 -28.16 -0.92 20.52
N LEU A 177 -28.25 0.39 20.73
CA LEU A 177 -28.33 1.02 22.05
C LEU A 177 -29.61 0.61 22.78
N VAL A 178 -30.75 0.49 22.08
CA VAL A 178 -31.99 -0.05 22.64
C VAL A 178 -31.81 -1.51 23.05
N GLU A 179 -31.18 -2.36 22.25
CA GLU A 179 -30.84 -3.73 22.60
C GLU A 179 -29.92 -3.79 23.85
N ALA A 180 -28.87 -2.95 23.90
CA ALA A 180 -27.98 -2.85 25.04
C ALA A 180 -28.73 -2.45 26.32
N HIS A 181 -29.59 -1.43 26.22
CA HIS A 181 -30.36 -0.93 27.37
C HIS A 181 -31.32 -1.98 27.93
N ARG A 182 -31.88 -2.83 27.08
CA ARG A 182 -32.79 -3.94 27.50
C ARG A 182 -32.05 -5.16 28.06
N SER A 183 -30.72 -5.14 28.03
CA SER A 183 -29.85 -6.23 28.48
C SER A 183 -29.04 -5.83 29.71
N SER A 184 -28.37 -6.80 30.35
CA SER A 184 -27.38 -6.54 31.41
C SER A 184 -26.11 -5.82 30.94
N ALA A 185 -25.95 -5.61 29.64
CA ALA A 185 -24.78 -4.98 29.05
C ALA A 185 -24.76 -3.45 29.19
N TRP A 186 -25.92 -2.82 29.48
CA TRP A 186 -26.06 -1.37 29.49
C TRP A 186 -25.08 -0.67 30.46
N GLY A 187 -25.03 -1.13 31.72
CA GLY A 187 -24.12 -0.55 32.72
C GLY A 187 -22.65 -0.65 32.31
N ALA A 188 -22.25 -1.81 31.79
CA ALA A 188 -20.87 -1.99 31.31
C ALA A 188 -20.53 -1.10 30.10
N LEU A 189 -21.48 -0.89 29.18
CA LEU A 189 -21.30 0.04 28.06
C LEU A 189 -21.17 1.49 28.55
N GLN A 190 -22.04 1.92 29.49
CA GLN A 190 -21.94 3.26 30.10
C GLN A 190 -20.60 3.48 30.79
N ASP A 191 -20.12 2.51 31.55
CA ASP A 191 -18.83 2.58 32.24
C ASP A 191 -17.65 2.67 31.27
N SER A 192 -17.69 1.92 30.17
CA SER A 192 -16.66 1.99 29.12
C SER A 192 -16.64 3.37 28.42
N ILE A 193 -17.80 3.91 28.06
CA ILE A 193 -17.92 5.24 27.44
C ILE A 193 -17.47 6.34 28.42
N LYS A 194 -17.88 6.26 29.68
CA LYS A 194 -17.47 7.22 30.71
C LYS A 194 -15.96 7.20 30.95
N ARG A 195 -15.35 6.03 30.95
CA ARG A 195 -13.89 5.86 31.13
C ARG A 195 -13.09 6.43 29.96
N LEU A 196 -13.54 6.20 28.72
CA LEU A 196 -12.82 6.60 27.50
C LEU A 196 -13.00 8.08 27.15
N PHE A 197 -14.20 8.63 27.34
CA PHE A 197 -14.56 9.97 26.88
C PHE A 197 -15.01 10.92 28.01
N GLY A 198 -15.28 10.40 29.21
CA GLY A 198 -15.90 11.18 30.28
C GLY A 198 -17.40 11.47 30.04
N TYR A 199 -18.01 10.89 29.02
CA TYR A 199 -19.40 11.13 28.65
C TYR A 199 -20.37 10.18 29.35
N GLU A 200 -21.58 10.66 29.62
CA GLU A 200 -22.67 9.88 30.21
C GLU A 200 -23.76 9.62 29.17
N LEU A 201 -23.97 8.32 28.83
CA LEU A 201 -25.04 7.94 27.92
C LEU A 201 -26.39 7.98 28.65
N SER A 202 -27.39 8.59 28.03
CA SER A 202 -28.79 8.51 28.49
C SER A 202 -29.46 7.23 27.98
N PRO A 203 -30.43 6.64 28.71
CA PRO A 203 -31.26 5.59 28.17
C PRO A 203 -31.90 6.01 26.84
N PRO A 204 -31.83 5.17 25.78
CA PRO A 204 -32.45 5.51 24.51
C PRO A 204 -33.98 5.47 24.61
N ASP A 205 -34.64 6.42 23.96
CA ASP A 205 -36.11 6.48 23.86
C ASP A 205 -36.57 5.97 22.48
N ALA A 206 -37.33 4.87 22.49
CA ALA A 206 -37.87 4.23 21.29
C ALA A 206 -39.41 4.30 21.27
N THR A 207 -40.03 5.27 21.91
CA THR A 207 -41.47 5.45 21.97
C THR A 207 -42.03 6.22 20.78
N GLY A 208 -41.21 6.99 20.10
CA GLY A 208 -41.56 7.78 18.91
C GLY A 208 -41.39 7.01 17.59
N ALA A 209 -41.52 7.72 16.48
CA ALA A 209 -41.25 7.18 15.13
C ALA A 209 -39.80 6.78 14.95
N ASP A 210 -38.89 7.61 15.48
CA ASP A 210 -37.45 7.40 15.46
C ASP A 210 -36.92 7.24 16.89
N ILE A 211 -35.80 6.54 17.02
CA ILE A 211 -35.14 6.31 18.31
C ILE A 211 -34.31 7.55 18.66
N ILE A 212 -34.53 8.12 19.83
CA ILE A 212 -33.72 9.21 20.39
C ILE A 212 -32.62 8.59 21.25
N ALA A 213 -31.36 8.92 20.95
CA ALA A 213 -30.20 8.50 21.71
C ALA A 213 -29.33 9.71 22.04
N GLU A 214 -29.11 9.95 23.34
CA GLU A 214 -28.45 11.16 23.83
C GLU A 214 -27.28 10.84 24.76
N TYR A 215 -26.38 11.79 24.86
CA TYR A 215 -25.26 11.78 25.81
C TYR A 215 -25.08 13.15 26.47
N ARG A 216 -24.35 13.18 27.60
CA ARG A 216 -23.86 14.41 28.24
C ARG A 216 -22.36 14.41 28.25
N ALA A 217 -21.75 15.52 27.80
CA ALA A 217 -20.30 15.69 27.87
C ALA A 217 -19.83 16.15 29.26
N GLN A 218 -20.72 16.75 30.06
CA GLN A 218 -20.49 17.18 31.44
C GLN A 218 -21.73 16.86 32.27
N SER A 219 -21.56 16.45 33.54
CA SER A 219 -22.68 16.01 34.40
C SER A 219 -23.79 17.05 34.58
N ALA A 220 -23.46 18.35 34.51
CA ALA A 220 -24.42 19.46 34.57
C ALA A 220 -24.77 20.05 33.19
N GLY A 221 -24.25 19.49 32.09
CA GLY A 221 -24.45 19.99 30.73
C GLY A 221 -25.77 19.55 30.09
N PRO A 222 -26.13 20.12 28.93
CA PRO A 222 -27.30 19.71 28.18
C PRO A 222 -27.13 18.28 27.65
N ARG A 223 -28.25 17.62 27.38
CA ARG A 223 -28.26 16.38 26.61
C ARG A 223 -28.10 16.72 25.14
N LEU A 224 -27.22 16.00 24.49
CA LEU A 224 -26.91 16.16 23.06
C LEU A 224 -27.19 14.85 22.35
N ASP A 225 -27.74 14.91 21.14
CA ASP A 225 -27.93 13.74 20.31
C ASP A 225 -26.58 13.14 19.90
N ILE A 226 -26.47 11.80 19.85
CA ILE A 226 -25.22 11.11 19.50
C ILE A 226 -24.73 11.48 18.10
N ALA A 227 -25.61 11.88 17.17
CA ALA A 227 -25.19 12.34 15.83
C ALA A 227 -24.46 13.68 15.85
N SER A 228 -24.61 14.50 16.92
CA SER A 228 -23.88 15.76 17.10
C SER A 228 -22.48 15.57 17.66
N ALA A 229 -22.12 14.36 18.10
CA ALA A 229 -20.81 14.06 18.65
C ALA A 229 -19.74 13.94 17.54
N GLY A 230 -18.47 14.08 17.91
CA GLY A 230 -17.36 13.85 16.99
C GLY A 230 -17.34 12.41 16.46
N SER A 231 -16.88 12.23 15.21
CA SER A 231 -16.86 10.95 14.51
C SER A 231 -16.12 9.84 15.27
N GLY A 232 -15.05 10.17 15.99
CA GLY A 232 -14.32 9.20 16.82
C GLY A 232 -15.16 8.65 17.97
N PHE A 233 -15.94 9.48 18.66
CA PHE A 233 -16.88 9.01 19.69
C PHE A 233 -17.95 8.10 19.08
N GLN A 234 -18.55 8.52 17.96
CA GLN A 234 -19.57 7.74 17.27
C GLN A 234 -19.08 6.36 16.89
N GLN A 235 -17.86 6.27 16.37
CA GLN A 235 -17.24 5.00 15.97
C GLN A 235 -17.00 4.08 17.17
N VAL A 236 -16.45 4.60 18.25
CA VAL A 236 -16.20 3.79 19.46
C VAL A 236 -17.51 3.36 20.12
N LEU A 237 -18.50 4.26 20.18
CA LEU A 237 -19.82 3.93 20.68
C LEU A 237 -20.43 2.76 19.89
N MET A 238 -20.34 2.79 18.56
CA MET A 238 -20.83 1.72 17.70
C MET A 238 -20.07 0.41 17.97
N LEU A 239 -18.75 0.41 17.99
CA LEU A 239 -17.93 -0.80 18.19
C LEU A 239 -18.20 -1.45 19.54
N LEU A 240 -18.25 -0.68 20.62
CA LEU A 240 -18.53 -1.18 21.97
C LEU A 240 -19.98 -1.67 22.08
N THR A 241 -20.96 -0.92 21.52
CA THR A 241 -22.37 -1.34 21.53
C THR A 241 -22.53 -2.66 20.79
N PHE A 242 -21.84 -2.83 19.66
CA PHE A 242 -21.78 -4.11 18.95
C PHE A 242 -21.26 -5.25 19.82
N LEU A 243 -20.09 -5.07 20.41
CA LEU A 243 -19.48 -6.09 21.26
C LEU A 243 -20.38 -6.49 22.42
N TYR A 244 -21.06 -5.53 23.03
CA TYR A 244 -21.94 -5.79 24.18
C TYR A 244 -23.29 -6.41 23.82
N THR A 245 -23.84 -6.14 22.61
CA THR A 245 -25.18 -6.59 22.23
C THR A 245 -25.20 -7.86 21.37
N ARG A 246 -24.09 -8.12 20.67
CA ARG A 246 -24.01 -9.22 19.70
C ARG A 246 -22.96 -10.24 20.12
N PRO A 247 -23.36 -11.33 20.81
CA PRO A 247 -22.41 -12.40 21.11
C PRO A 247 -21.94 -13.03 19.79
N VAL A 248 -20.67 -12.82 19.46
CA VAL A 248 -20.04 -13.32 18.23
C VAL A 248 -18.85 -14.19 18.60
N SER A 249 -18.56 -15.19 17.76
CA SER A 249 -17.34 -15.99 17.91
C SER A 249 -16.12 -15.23 17.40
N VAL A 250 -16.30 -14.45 16.32
CA VAL A 250 -15.25 -13.68 15.67
C VAL A 250 -15.78 -12.32 15.25
N LEU A 251 -15.13 -11.27 15.74
CA LEU A 251 -15.38 -9.90 15.33
C LEU A 251 -14.27 -9.45 14.37
N LEU A 252 -14.68 -9.04 13.19
CA LEU A 252 -13.83 -8.56 12.11
C LEU A 252 -13.97 -7.05 12.02
N LEU A 253 -12.91 -6.31 12.37
CA LEU A 253 -12.90 -4.85 12.39
C LEU A 253 -11.99 -4.31 11.29
N ASP A 254 -12.54 -3.49 10.41
CA ASP A 254 -11.81 -2.84 9.33
C ASP A 254 -11.56 -1.38 9.69
N GLU A 255 -10.32 -1.02 9.90
CA GLU A 255 -9.85 0.31 10.29
C GLU A 255 -10.64 0.94 11.46
N PRO A 256 -10.72 0.26 12.62
CA PRO A 256 -11.47 0.77 13.77
C PRO A 256 -10.88 2.05 14.37
N ASP A 257 -9.67 2.39 13.99
CA ASP A 257 -8.91 3.59 14.35
C ASP A 257 -9.15 4.79 13.43
N ALA A 258 -9.84 4.60 12.29
CA ALA A 258 -10.19 5.70 11.40
C ALA A 258 -10.98 6.77 12.18
N HIS A 259 -10.63 8.04 12.00
CA HIS A 259 -11.20 9.19 12.69
C HIS A 259 -10.89 9.31 14.20
N LEU A 260 -10.09 8.41 14.78
CA LEU A 260 -9.67 8.50 16.18
C LEU A 260 -8.40 9.34 16.34
N HIS A 261 -8.43 10.23 17.32
CA HIS A 261 -7.21 10.94 17.70
C HIS A 261 -6.17 9.94 18.23
N VAL A 262 -4.93 10.12 17.84
CA VAL A 262 -3.80 9.20 18.12
C VAL A 262 -3.69 8.79 19.59
N VAL A 263 -3.97 9.72 20.50
CA VAL A 263 -3.92 9.48 21.97
C VAL A 263 -4.98 8.49 22.46
N LEU A 264 -6.11 8.37 21.73
CA LEU A 264 -7.20 7.47 22.12
C LEU A 264 -7.07 6.07 21.51
N GLN A 265 -6.29 5.90 20.46
CA GLN A 265 -6.22 4.64 19.72
C GLN A 265 -5.78 3.47 20.58
N ASP A 266 -4.75 3.65 21.43
CA ASP A 266 -4.26 2.61 22.33
C ASP A 266 -5.29 2.23 23.41
N ALA A 267 -5.91 3.24 24.06
CA ALA A 267 -6.91 3.03 25.08
C ALA A 267 -8.16 2.30 24.53
N ILE A 268 -8.58 2.66 23.33
CA ILE A 268 -9.72 2.04 22.65
C ILE A 268 -9.40 0.61 22.22
N TYR A 269 -8.21 0.37 21.68
CA TYR A 269 -7.77 -0.99 21.35
C TYR A 269 -7.75 -1.88 22.61
N GLY A 270 -7.18 -1.39 23.72
CA GLY A 270 -7.17 -2.11 24.99
C GLY A 270 -8.57 -2.43 25.52
N GLU A 271 -9.51 -1.49 25.41
CA GLU A 271 -10.91 -1.69 25.81
C GLU A 271 -11.61 -2.72 24.91
N LEU A 272 -11.50 -2.62 23.58
CA LEU A 272 -12.08 -3.60 22.64
C LEU A 272 -11.56 -5.01 22.93
N ARG A 273 -10.27 -5.15 23.19
CA ARG A 273 -9.63 -6.43 23.52
C ARG A 273 -10.15 -6.99 24.86
N SER A 274 -10.27 -6.14 25.87
CA SER A 274 -10.79 -6.51 27.19
C SER A 274 -12.24 -7.02 27.10
N VAL A 275 -13.09 -6.30 26.38
CA VAL A 275 -14.50 -6.68 26.18
C VAL A 275 -14.60 -7.97 25.38
N ALA A 276 -13.84 -8.12 24.31
CA ALA A 276 -13.84 -9.34 23.49
C ALA A 276 -13.38 -10.56 24.29
N ALA A 277 -12.37 -10.42 25.14
CA ALA A 277 -11.89 -11.49 26.02
C ALA A 277 -12.98 -11.94 27.01
N LYS A 278 -13.69 -10.99 27.65
CA LYS A 278 -14.82 -11.27 28.56
C LYS A 278 -15.97 -11.99 27.86
N GLN A 279 -16.17 -11.72 26.58
CA GLN A 279 -17.21 -12.32 25.73
C GLN A 279 -16.75 -13.63 25.08
N ASN A 280 -15.54 -14.08 25.31
CA ASN A 280 -14.91 -15.23 24.62
C ASN A 280 -14.95 -15.10 23.10
N SER A 281 -14.82 -13.86 22.58
CA SER A 281 -14.80 -13.52 21.15
C SER A 281 -13.37 -13.36 20.68
N GLN A 282 -13.08 -13.77 19.44
CA GLN A 282 -11.82 -13.49 18.74
C GLN A 282 -11.93 -12.15 18.01
N LEU A 283 -10.94 -11.29 18.20
CA LEU A 283 -10.79 -10.06 17.40
C LEU A 283 -9.82 -10.32 16.25
N ILE A 284 -10.22 -9.92 15.04
CA ILE A 284 -9.35 -9.80 13.88
C ILE A 284 -9.50 -8.37 13.35
N ILE A 285 -8.46 -7.57 13.50
CA ILE A 285 -8.46 -6.14 13.21
C ILE A 285 -7.56 -5.86 12.02
N ALA A 286 -8.05 -5.17 11.01
CA ALA A 286 -7.23 -4.60 9.94
C ALA A 286 -6.97 -3.13 10.25
N THR A 287 -5.70 -2.72 10.33
CA THR A 287 -5.30 -1.33 10.59
C THR A 287 -3.99 -0.97 9.90
N HIS A 288 -3.78 0.31 9.72
CA HIS A 288 -2.48 0.90 9.37
C HIS A 288 -1.95 1.84 10.47
N SER A 289 -2.63 1.91 11.62
CA SER A 289 -2.22 2.74 12.76
C SER A 289 -0.92 2.24 13.39
N GLU A 290 0.11 3.06 13.37
CA GLU A 290 1.38 2.79 14.06
C GLU A 290 1.18 2.62 15.56
N VAL A 291 0.24 3.35 16.16
CA VAL A 291 -0.06 3.27 17.60
C VAL A 291 -0.56 1.89 17.95
N ILE A 292 -1.57 1.38 17.25
CA ILE A 292 -2.10 0.03 17.48
C ILE A 292 -1.03 -1.02 17.21
N ILE A 293 -0.29 -0.91 16.09
CA ILE A 293 0.79 -1.84 15.72
C ILE A 293 1.86 -1.91 16.82
N ASN A 294 2.19 -0.79 17.45
CA ASN A 294 3.18 -0.73 18.52
C ASN A 294 2.66 -1.22 19.88
N SER A 295 1.36 -1.16 20.11
CA SER A 295 0.71 -1.61 21.37
C SER A 295 0.44 -3.11 21.42
N VAL A 296 0.40 -3.78 20.26
CA VAL A 296 0.04 -5.21 20.15
C VAL A 296 1.25 -6.09 20.49
N ASP A 297 0.98 -7.26 21.08
CA ASP A 297 2.01 -8.29 21.20
C ASP A 297 2.51 -8.71 19.81
N PRO A 298 3.83 -8.81 19.56
CA PRO A 298 4.35 -9.19 18.24
C PRO A 298 3.75 -10.49 17.70
N THR A 299 3.43 -11.45 18.57
CA THR A 299 2.84 -12.74 18.17
C THR A 299 1.39 -12.61 17.67
N GLU A 300 0.70 -11.53 17.99
CA GLU A 300 -0.66 -11.21 17.52
C GLU A 300 -0.64 -10.34 16.24
N LEU A 301 0.54 -9.99 15.74
CA LEU A 301 0.67 -9.16 14.56
C LEU A 301 0.92 -10.02 13.30
N CYS A 302 0.04 -9.88 12.32
CA CYS A 302 0.17 -10.51 11.00
C CYS A 302 0.34 -9.43 9.94
N MET A 303 1.50 -9.43 9.31
CA MET A 303 1.79 -8.54 8.20
C MET A 303 1.22 -9.06 6.89
N ILE A 304 0.58 -8.19 6.15
CA ILE A 304 0.18 -8.47 4.77
C ILE A 304 0.93 -7.51 3.85
N LEU A 305 1.96 -8.03 3.21
CA LEU A 305 2.69 -7.34 2.16
C LEU A 305 2.44 -8.06 0.83
N ASN A 306 3.28 -8.98 0.47
CA ASN A 306 3.03 -9.88 -0.67
C ASN A 306 2.40 -11.20 -0.20
N GLN A 307 2.94 -11.77 0.88
CA GLN A 307 2.39 -12.93 1.58
C GLN A 307 2.14 -12.59 3.04
N PRO A 308 1.11 -13.17 3.68
CA PRO A 308 0.88 -12.99 5.10
C PRO A 308 2.05 -13.56 5.91
N ARG A 309 2.60 -12.75 6.79
CA ARG A 309 3.69 -13.16 7.68
C ARG A 309 3.41 -12.74 9.10
N ARG A 310 3.45 -13.69 10.03
CA ARG A 310 3.41 -13.38 11.46
C ARG A 310 4.77 -12.90 11.92
N LEU A 311 4.77 -11.92 12.80
CA LEU A 311 6.00 -11.47 13.43
C LEU A 311 6.37 -12.40 14.58
N SER A 312 7.66 -12.63 14.74
CA SER A 312 8.19 -13.51 15.80
C SER A 312 8.91 -12.76 16.92
N SER A 313 9.23 -11.49 16.71
CA SER A 313 10.02 -10.71 17.65
C SER A 313 9.68 -9.20 17.67
N ALA A 314 10.07 -8.52 18.75
CA ALA A 314 9.97 -7.07 18.87
C ALA A 314 10.87 -6.33 17.84
N VAL A 315 11.97 -6.95 17.41
CA VAL A 315 12.86 -6.40 16.38
C VAL A 315 12.14 -6.34 15.04
N ASP A 316 11.40 -7.40 14.67
CA ASP A 316 10.60 -7.41 13.44
C ASP A 316 9.52 -6.33 13.47
N ARG A 317 8.90 -6.08 14.64
CA ARG A 317 7.92 -5.00 14.81
C ARG A 317 8.51 -3.62 14.58
N THR A 318 9.69 -3.34 15.14
CA THR A 318 10.36 -2.05 14.97
C THR A 318 10.73 -1.80 13.51
N ARG A 319 11.29 -2.79 12.83
CA ARG A 319 11.60 -2.72 11.39
C ARG A 319 10.35 -2.46 10.55
N LEU A 320 9.25 -3.10 10.89
CA LEU A 320 7.98 -2.90 10.22
C LEU A 320 7.44 -1.48 10.38
N SER A 321 7.37 -0.99 11.60
CA SER A 321 6.87 0.37 11.88
C SER A 321 7.69 1.42 11.12
N GLN A 322 9.02 1.27 11.11
CA GLN A 322 9.91 2.11 10.33
C GLN A 322 9.64 2.01 8.83
N ALA A 323 9.47 0.78 8.31
CA ALA A 323 9.18 0.57 6.88
C ALA A 323 7.84 1.19 6.47
N LEU A 324 6.79 1.03 7.28
CA LEU A 324 5.48 1.64 7.01
C LEU A 324 5.53 3.17 7.04
N GLY A 325 6.36 3.77 7.89
CA GLY A 325 6.57 5.21 7.94
C GLY A 325 7.40 5.78 6.78
N MET A 326 8.24 4.93 6.14
CA MET A 326 9.12 5.34 5.02
C MET A 326 8.44 5.21 3.65
N LEU A 327 7.52 4.27 3.47
CA LEU A 327 6.90 3.98 2.17
C LEU A 327 5.61 4.75 1.98
N THR A 328 5.52 5.46 0.87
CA THR A 328 4.24 6.01 0.41
C THR A 328 3.39 4.93 -0.27
N HIS A 329 2.07 5.17 -0.38
CA HIS A 329 1.18 4.28 -1.14
C HIS A 329 1.64 4.09 -2.60
N THR A 330 2.18 5.16 -3.19
CA THR A 330 2.72 5.15 -4.55
C THR A 330 3.94 4.23 -4.66
N ASP A 331 4.83 4.25 -3.66
CA ASP A 331 6.02 3.38 -3.64
C ASP A 331 5.63 1.90 -3.64
N ILE A 332 4.62 1.56 -2.85
CA ILE A 332 4.13 0.18 -2.74
C ILE A 332 3.46 -0.29 -4.03
N MET A 333 2.63 0.56 -4.64
CA MET A 333 1.99 0.24 -5.92
C MET A 333 3.02 0.09 -7.03
N GLN A 334 3.96 1.03 -7.14
CA GLN A 334 5.01 0.98 -8.15
C GLN A 334 5.90 -0.25 -7.99
N ALA A 335 6.31 -0.59 -6.77
CA ALA A 335 7.16 -1.75 -6.51
C ALA A 335 6.55 -3.08 -6.98
N GLN A 336 5.21 -3.19 -7.09
CA GLN A 336 4.53 -4.41 -7.54
C GLN A 336 4.62 -4.64 -9.06
N ASP A 337 4.64 -3.55 -9.85
CA ASP A 337 4.45 -3.63 -11.32
C ASP A 337 5.71 -3.29 -12.13
N VAL A 338 6.81 -2.90 -11.45
CA VAL A 338 8.04 -2.48 -12.13
C VAL A 338 9.13 -3.56 -12.12
N PRO A 339 10.06 -3.55 -13.08
CA PRO A 339 11.17 -4.50 -13.11
C PRO A 339 12.21 -4.28 -11.99
N GLY A 340 12.30 -3.08 -11.42
CA GLY A 340 13.23 -2.74 -10.35
C GLY A 340 13.16 -1.26 -9.95
N ILE A 341 13.93 -0.85 -8.94
CA ILE A 341 14.04 0.54 -8.49
C ILE A 341 15.43 1.10 -8.77
N LEU A 342 15.46 2.31 -9.35
CA LEU A 342 16.68 3.07 -9.61
C LEU A 342 16.78 4.27 -8.64
N TYR A 343 17.88 4.37 -7.94
CA TYR A 343 18.23 5.54 -7.14
C TYR A 343 19.29 6.34 -7.86
N VAL A 344 19.05 7.62 -8.06
CA VAL A 344 19.93 8.60 -8.71
C VAL A 344 19.92 9.88 -7.90
N GLU A 345 20.80 10.84 -8.19
CA GLU A 345 20.79 12.10 -7.43
C GLU A 345 19.52 12.91 -7.66
N GLY A 346 19.06 12.98 -8.92
CA GLY A 346 17.89 13.77 -9.24
C GLY A 346 17.13 13.37 -10.52
N TYR A 347 16.06 14.09 -10.78
CA TYR A 347 15.26 13.89 -12.00
C TYR A 347 16.03 14.29 -13.29
N THR A 348 17.03 15.15 -13.18
CA THR A 348 17.91 15.55 -14.28
C THR A 348 18.67 14.37 -14.83
N ASP A 349 19.21 13.52 -13.95
CA ASP A 349 19.95 12.32 -14.31
C ASP A 349 19.05 11.32 -15.05
N VAL A 350 17.84 11.14 -14.55
CA VAL A 350 16.83 10.28 -15.20
C VAL A 350 16.54 10.77 -16.63
N ASN A 351 16.40 12.09 -16.80
CA ASN A 351 16.10 12.66 -18.11
C ASN A 351 17.28 12.50 -19.07
N ILE A 352 18.51 12.69 -18.60
CA ILE A 352 19.73 12.48 -19.39
C ILE A 352 19.84 11.00 -19.81
N LEU A 353 19.69 10.07 -18.86
CA LEU A 353 19.71 8.62 -19.15
C LEU A 353 18.63 8.20 -20.17
N ARG A 354 17.44 8.78 -20.08
CA ARG A 354 16.36 8.54 -21.03
C ARG A 354 16.71 8.96 -22.44
N GLU A 355 17.30 10.16 -22.62
CA GLU A 355 17.67 10.65 -23.93
C GLU A 355 18.82 9.82 -24.53
N TRP A 356 19.83 9.47 -23.77
CA TRP A 356 20.89 8.58 -24.27
C TRP A 356 20.35 7.18 -24.64
N ALA A 357 19.48 6.61 -23.82
CA ALA A 357 18.85 5.32 -24.16
C ALA A 357 18.01 5.39 -25.44
N LYS A 358 17.39 6.54 -25.75
CA LYS A 358 16.68 6.78 -27.00
C LYS A 358 17.65 6.89 -28.19
N VAL A 359 18.71 7.71 -28.05
CA VAL A 359 19.72 7.91 -29.10
C VAL A 359 20.40 6.60 -29.49
N LEU A 360 20.76 5.80 -28.48
CA LEU A 360 21.39 4.49 -28.67
C LEU A 360 20.42 3.39 -29.10
N ASN A 361 19.11 3.65 -29.13
CA ASN A 361 18.07 2.61 -29.22
C ASN A 361 18.32 1.42 -28.28
N HIS A 362 18.75 1.75 -27.06
CA HIS A 362 19.19 0.78 -26.04
C HIS A 362 18.00 -0.05 -25.51
N PRO A 363 18.16 -1.34 -25.18
CA PRO A 363 17.09 -2.18 -24.63
C PRO A 363 16.43 -1.61 -23.38
N ALA A 364 17.16 -0.92 -22.52
CA ALA A 364 16.62 -0.26 -21.33
C ALA A 364 15.70 0.95 -21.63
N ARG A 365 15.58 1.40 -22.89
CA ARG A 365 14.81 2.58 -23.30
C ARG A 365 13.36 2.52 -22.86
N GLU A 366 12.68 1.39 -23.11
CA GLU A 366 11.26 1.25 -22.79
C GLU A 366 11.04 1.38 -21.28
N THR A 367 11.84 0.66 -20.50
CA THR A 367 11.75 0.69 -19.03
C THR A 367 12.05 2.07 -18.47
N LEU A 368 13.12 2.73 -18.90
CA LEU A 368 13.45 4.08 -18.46
C LEU A 368 12.36 5.11 -18.80
N THR A 369 11.59 4.88 -19.86
CA THR A 369 10.56 5.82 -20.31
C THR A 369 9.20 5.56 -19.67
N THR A 370 8.76 4.29 -19.57
CA THR A 370 7.38 3.95 -19.23
C THR A 370 7.19 3.20 -17.92
N LYS A 371 8.21 2.46 -17.46
CA LYS A 371 8.10 1.57 -16.30
C LYS A 371 9.16 1.83 -15.24
N LEU A 372 9.78 3.00 -15.26
CA LEU A 372 10.83 3.33 -14.31
C LEU A 372 10.25 3.74 -12.97
N PHE A 373 10.55 2.95 -11.94
CA PHE A 373 10.44 3.39 -10.55
C PHE A 373 11.80 3.94 -10.12
N TRP A 374 11.84 5.22 -9.79
CA TRP A 374 13.08 5.88 -9.36
C TRP A 374 12.86 6.78 -8.16
N LYS A 375 13.90 6.98 -7.39
CA LYS A 375 13.94 7.89 -6.23
C LYS A 375 15.29 8.59 -6.14
N PRO A 376 15.36 9.78 -5.52
CA PRO A 376 16.63 10.39 -5.16
C PRO A 376 17.42 9.48 -4.23
N SER A 377 18.74 9.44 -4.37
CA SER A 377 19.66 8.63 -3.54
C SER A 377 19.70 9.08 -2.08
N VAL A 378 19.46 10.37 -1.84
CA VAL A 378 19.33 10.98 -0.52
C VAL A 378 18.13 11.92 -0.53
N TRP A 379 17.18 11.72 0.39
CA TRP A 379 16.12 12.66 0.66
C TRP A 379 16.47 13.53 1.85
N GLU A 380 16.60 14.82 1.66
CA GLU A 380 16.53 15.76 2.77
C GLU A 380 15.07 16.08 3.06
N SER A 381 14.63 15.78 4.27
CA SER A 381 13.33 16.25 4.73
C SER A 381 13.35 17.78 4.82
N ARG A 382 12.37 18.45 4.22
CA ARG A 382 12.17 19.91 4.33
C ARG A 382 12.00 20.40 5.78
N SER A 383 11.84 19.49 6.74
CA SER A 383 11.66 19.76 8.18
C SER A 383 12.92 19.61 9.01
N GLY A 384 14.11 19.40 8.41
CA GLY A 384 15.37 19.21 9.15
C GLY A 384 15.51 17.85 9.83
N ALA A 385 14.60 16.89 9.58
CA ALA A 385 14.79 15.51 9.97
C ALA A 385 15.84 14.83 9.06
N PRO A 386 16.59 13.83 9.54
CA PRO A 386 17.57 13.13 8.71
C PRO A 386 16.87 12.51 7.49
N GLY A 387 17.46 12.75 6.30
CA GLY A 387 16.92 12.24 5.03
C GLY A 387 16.88 10.71 5.00
N ILE A 388 15.94 10.16 4.24
CA ILE A 388 15.83 8.71 4.03
C ILE A 388 16.91 8.29 3.05
N LYS A 389 17.83 7.42 3.48
CA LYS A 389 18.85 6.86 2.61
C LYS A 389 18.27 5.83 1.66
N ALA A 390 18.81 5.73 0.45
CA ALA A 390 18.40 4.71 -0.53
C ALA A 390 18.39 3.30 0.06
N LYS A 391 19.35 2.97 0.91
CA LYS A 391 19.43 1.67 1.60
C LYS A 391 18.21 1.43 2.48
N ASP A 392 17.84 2.39 3.33
CA ASP A 392 16.75 2.22 4.30
C ASP A 392 15.39 2.12 3.58
N HIS A 393 15.19 2.93 2.53
CA HIS A 393 14.00 2.85 1.68
C HIS A 393 13.93 1.51 0.93
N TYR A 394 15.05 1.03 0.40
CA TYR A 394 15.10 -0.26 -0.27
C TYR A 394 14.82 -1.42 0.69
N GLU A 395 15.39 -1.39 1.90
CA GLU A 395 15.11 -2.40 2.95
C GLU A 395 13.62 -2.42 3.33
N ALA A 396 12.94 -1.29 3.29
CA ALA A 396 11.49 -1.23 3.45
C ALA A 396 10.75 -1.81 2.25
N LEU A 397 11.19 -1.54 1.01
CA LEU A 397 10.56 -2.05 -0.22
C LEU A 397 10.65 -3.56 -0.36
N ILE A 398 11.77 -4.19 0.01
CA ILE A 398 11.91 -5.66 -0.06
C ILE A 398 11.01 -6.39 0.94
N LEU A 399 10.45 -5.71 1.95
CA LEU A 399 9.38 -6.26 2.77
C LEU A 399 8.07 -6.37 1.98
N VAL A 400 7.87 -5.52 0.98
CA VAL A 400 6.69 -5.52 0.09
C VAL A 400 6.88 -6.51 -1.06
N ARG A 401 8.08 -6.52 -1.64
CA ARG A 401 8.47 -7.40 -2.73
C ARG A 401 9.92 -7.84 -2.54
N ASP A 402 10.12 -9.04 -2.06
CA ASP A 402 11.41 -9.61 -1.66
C ASP A 402 12.37 -9.85 -2.83
N ASP A 403 11.84 -10.03 -4.04
CA ASP A 403 12.60 -10.23 -5.28
C ASP A 403 12.85 -8.92 -6.07
N LEU A 404 12.48 -7.74 -5.55
CA LEU A 404 12.65 -6.46 -6.23
C LEU A 404 14.14 -6.12 -6.40
N PRO A 405 14.66 -6.01 -7.63
CA PRO A 405 16.02 -5.54 -7.84
C PRO A 405 16.13 -4.04 -7.54
N GLY A 406 17.24 -3.62 -6.93
CA GLY A 406 17.55 -2.21 -6.70
C GLY A 406 18.92 -1.83 -7.23
N LEU A 407 19.04 -0.67 -7.84
CA LEU A 407 20.28 -0.09 -8.31
C LEU A 407 20.43 1.35 -7.83
N VAL A 408 21.57 1.66 -7.20
CA VAL A 408 21.98 3.03 -6.87
C VAL A 408 23.07 3.43 -7.85
N LEU A 409 22.87 4.54 -8.53
CA LEU A 409 23.86 5.16 -9.41
C LEU A 409 24.27 6.51 -8.81
N LEU A 410 25.49 6.58 -8.29
CA LEU A 410 26.05 7.72 -7.57
C LEU A 410 26.96 8.55 -8.46
N ASP A 411 27.06 9.83 -8.18
CA ASP A 411 28.06 10.70 -8.80
C ASP A 411 29.49 10.38 -8.33
N GLY A 412 30.47 10.81 -9.08
CA GLY A 412 31.88 10.52 -8.82
C GLY A 412 32.48 11.29 -7.64
N ASP A 413 31.77 12.34 -7.15
CA ASP A 413 32.19 13.16 -6.00
C ASP A 413 31.91 12.50 -4.66
N ASP A 414 31.06 11.50 -4.68
CA ASP A 414 30.59 10.81 -3.48
C ASP A 414 31.75 10.11 -2.74
N ASP A 415 31.57 9.87 -1.46
CA ASP A 415 32.57 9.29 -0.59
C ASP A 415 33.23 8.04 -1.23
N ARG A 416 34.50 8.17 -1.63
CA ARG A 416 35.28 7.08 -2.28
C ARG A 416 35.37 5.80 -1.44
N ARG A 417 34.88 5.81 -0.18
CA ARG A 417 34.74 4.64 0.69
C ARG A 417 33.54 3.77 0.35
N ILE A 418 32.60 4.24 -0.49
CA ILE A 418 31.47 3.44 -0.94
C ILE A 418 31.97 2.46 -2.00
N THR A 419 32.00 1.18 -1.64
CA THR A 419 32.43 0.11 -2.55
C THR A 419 31.35 -0.14 -3.59
N GLU A 420 31.73 -0.14 -4.87
CA GLU A 420 30.87 -0.62 -5.95
C GLU A 420 30.59 -2.12 -5.77
N THR A 421 29.36 -2.51 -6.09
CA THR A 421 28.95 -3.92 -6.04
C THR A 421 28.82 -4.46 -7.46
N GLY A 422 29.16 -5.73 -7.64
CA GLY A 422 28.93 -6.39 -8.92
C GLY A 422 27.43 -6.49 -9.26
N ILE A 423 27.10 -6.42 -10.55
CA ILE A 423 25.72 -6.51 -11.02
C ILE A 423 25.27 -7.97 -11.05
N THR A 424 24.49 -8.37 -10.06
CA THR A 424 23.95 -9.74 -9.92
C THR A 424 22.46 -9.84 -10.25
N GLY A 425 21.76 -8.70 -10.40
CA GLY A 425 20.30 -8.65 -10.54
C GLY A 425 19.54 -9.04 -9.27
N GLN A 426 20.21 -9.03 -8.11
CA GLN A 426 19.61 -9.33 -6.81
C GLN A 426 20.06 -8.31 -5.76
N GLY A 427 19.15 -7.95 -4.86
CA GLY A 427 19.44 -7.01 -3.80
C GLY A 427 19.66 -5.58 -4.28
N LEU A 428 20.17 -4.72 -3.39
CA LEU A 428 20.54 -3.34 -3.71
C LEU A 428 22.00 -3.30 -4.19
N GLN A 429 22.19 -2.98 -5.44
CA GLN A 429 23.48 -2.88 -6.09
C GLN A 429 23.89 -1.42 -6.19
N ARG A 430 25.19 -1.14 -6.24
CA ARG A 430 25.72 0.22 -6.27
C ARG A 430 26.75 0.37 -7.36
N LEU A 431 26.58 1.42 -8.16
CA LEU A 431 27.52 1.88 -9.17
C LEU A 431 27.78 3.36 -8.97
N ARG A 432 28.91 3.84 -9.50
CA ARG A 432 29.30 5.24 -9.48
C ARG A 432 29.82 5.66 -10.84
N TRP A 433 29.60 6.93 -11.19
CA TRP A 433 30.27 7.55 -12.32
C TRP A 433 31.77 7.76 -12.02
N ARG A 434 32.63 7.63 -13.02
CA ARG A 434 34.06 7.92 -12.85
C ARG A 434 34.28 9.41 -12.81
N ARG A 435 33.61 10.18 -13.69
CA ARG A 435 33.60 11.63 -13.68
C ARG A 435 32.78 12.17 -12.54
N TYR A 436 32.99 13.44 -12.18
CA TYR A 436 32.39 14.06 -11.00
C TYR A 436 30.87 13.89 -10.93
N GLU A 437 30.19 14.15 -12.06
CA GLU A 437 28.74 14.04 -12.19
C GLU A 437 28.35 13.61 -13.61
N ILE A 438 27.11 13.16 -13.79
CA ILE A 438 26.58 12.64 -15.06
C ILE A 438 26.66 13.67 -16.20
N GLU A 439 26.48 14.97 -15.91
CA GLU A 439 26.56 16.04 -16.88
C GLU A 439 27.94 16.17 -17.55
N SER A 440 28.99 15.65 -16.91
CA SER A 440 30.35 15.63 -17.50
C SER A 440 30.43 14.88 -18.83
N TYR A 441 29.52 13.95 -19.08
CA TYR A 441 29.43 13.16 -20.31
C TYR A 441 28.65 13.85 -21.43
N LEU A 442 28.05 15.02 -21.15
CA LEU A 442 27.38 15.87 -22.16
C LEU A 442 28.36 16.80 -22.91
N VAL A 443 29.59 16.94 -22.40
CA VAL A 443 30.57 17.86 -22.97
C VAL A 443 31.25 17.22 -24.18
N HIS A 444 30.60 17.34 -25.33
CA HIS A 444 31.10 16.91 -26.63
C HIS A 444 30.98 18.07 -27.62
N PRO A 445 32.08 18.56 -28.24
CA PRO A 445 32.07 19.77 -29.07
C PRO A 445 31.00 19.76 -30.17
N ALA A 446 30.93 18.70 -30.96
CA ALA A 446 29.96 18.60 -32.07
C ALA A 446 28.50 18.55 -31.56
N ALA A 447 28.22 17.87 -30.46
CA ALA A 447 26.89 17.84 -29.85
C ALA A 447 26.48 19.22 -29.33
N LEU A 448 27.42 19.95 -28.70
CA LEU A 448 27.18 21.31 -28.21
C LEU A 448 26.89 22.27 -29.36
N GLU A 449 27.59 22.13 -30.49
CA GLU A 449 27.30 22.94 -31.70
C GLU A 449 25.89 22.72 -32.23
N ARG A 450 25.46 21.45 -32.36
CA ARG A 450 24.08 21.12 -32.77
C ARG A 450 23.06 21.61 -31.75
N PHE A 451 23.40 21.53 -30.47
CA PHE A 451 22.51 22.03 -29.42
C PHE A 451 22.32 23.55 -29.51
N VAL A 452 23.40 24.31 -29.68
CA VAL A 452 23.36 25.78 -29.87
C VAL A 452 22.52 26.12 -31.11
N GLU A 453 22.75 25.44 -32.24
CA GLU A 453 21.94 25.64 -33.45
C GLU A 453 20.46 25.36 -33.23
N LYS A 454 20.14 24.29 -32.50
CA LYS A 454 18.75 23.94 -32.15
C LYS A 454 18.07 25.00 -31.29
N VAL A 455 18.80 25.58 -30.34
CA VAL A 455 18.23 26.56 -29.39
C VAL A 455 18.12 27.95 -29.99
N VAL A 456 19.14 28.38 -30.71
CA VAL A 456 19.20 29.73 -31.35
C VAL A 456 18.35 29.78 -32.63
N GLY A 457 18.16 28.63 -33.28
CA GLY A 457 17.53 28.53 -34.59
C GLY A 457 18.55 28.65 -35.75
N PRO A 458 18.17 28.17 -36.95
CA PRO A 458 19.06 28.21 -38.13
C PRO A 458 19.28 29.65 -38.58
N GLY A 459 20.54 30.04 -38.91
CA GLY A 459 20.85 31.33 -39.48
C GLY A 459 22.19 31.94 -39.05
N PRO A 460 22.45 33.19 -39.43
CA PRO A 460 23.74 33.86 -39.12
C PRO A 460 24.04 33.96 -37.60
N MET A 461 23.01 34.18 -36.77
CA MET A 461 23.16 34.26 -35.31
C MET A 461 23.67 32.96 -34.70
N SER A 462 23.18 31.81 -35.17
CA SER A 462 23.64 30.51 -34.65
C SER A 462 25.05 30.19 -35.16
N ALA A 463 25.44 30.65 -36.35
CA ALA A 463 26.77 30.49 -36.85
C ALA A 463 27.80 31.32 -36.03
N GLU A 464 27.45 32.53 -35.61
CA GLU A 464 28.26 33.37 -34.73
C GLU A 464 28.36 32.75 -33.32
N ALA A 465 27.24 32.37 -32.74
CA ALA A 465 27.18 31.69 -31.42
C ALA A 465 28.03 30.42 -31.37
N ARG A 466 28.01 29.59 -32.41
CA ARG A 466 28.84 28.38 -32.51
C ARG A 466 30.33 28.73 -32.66
N LYS A 467 30.66 29.78 -33.42
CA LYS A 467 32.05 30.26 -33.57
C LYS A 467 32.60 30.72 -32.21
N ASP A 468 31.87 31.53 -31.47
CA ASP A 468 32.31 32.04 -30.19
C ASP A 468 32.44 30.93 -29.15
N MET A 469 31.50 29.99 -29.12
CA MET A 469 31.59 28.77 -28.29
C MET A 469 32.84 27.96 -28.65
N ARG A 470 33.09 27.74 -29.95
CA ARG A 470 34.26 26.98 -30.41
C ARG A 470 35.58 27.66 -29.96
N ALA A 471 35.66 28.96 -30.09
CA ALA A 471 36.84 29.73 -29.60
C ALA A 471 37.02 29.56 -28.07
N TYR A 472 35.94 29.50 -27.31
CA TYR A 472 36.02 29.22 -25.88
C TYR A 472 36.50 27.79 -25.60
N LEU A 473 36.00 26.79 -26.35
CA LEU A 473 36.42 25.39 -26.21
C LEU A 473 37.89 25.20 -26.54
N GLU A 474 38.41 25.84 -27.61
CA GLU A 474 39.82 25.81 -28.02
C GLU A 474 40.73 26.42 -26.97
N LYS A 475 40.27 27.40 -26.22
CA LYS A 475 40.99 28.01 -25.11
C LYS A 475 41.01 27.15 -23.85
N THR A 476 39.95 26.36 -23.65
CA THR A 476 39.69 25.62 -22.39
C THR A 476 40.20 24.19 -22.44
N PHE A 477 40.09 23.55 -23.60
CA PHE A 477 40.42 22.13 -23.80
C PHE A 477 41.63 21.96 -24.76
N THR A 478 42.27 20.81 -24.67
CA THR A 478 43.36 20.44 -25.56
C THR A 478 42.84 20.12 -26.97
N SER A 479 43.70 20.33 -28.00
CA SER A 479 43.38 19.97 -29.39
C SER A 479 43.00 18.47 -29.52
N ALA A 480 43.71 17.61 -28.80
CA ALA A 480 43.39 16.16 -28.79
C ALA A 480 41.96 15.85 -28.31
N PHE A 481 41.46 16.56 -27.30
CA PHE A 481 40.07 16.41 -26.86
C PHE A 481 39.05 16.95 -27.88
N LEU A 482 39.40 18.04 -28.54
CA LEU A 482 38.53 18.66 -29.54
C LEU A 482 38.42 17.82 -30.83
N GLU A 483 39.49 17.10 -31.17
CA GLU A 483 39.54 16.20 -32.34
C GLU A 483 38.83 14.84 -32.04
N ASP A 484 39.07 14.29 -30.87
CA ASP A 484 38.45 13.03 -30.42
C ASP A 484 38.11 13.05 -28.92
N PRO A 485 36.92 13.53 -28.55
CA PRO A 485 36.51 13.67 -27.17
C PRO A 485 36.35 12.33 -26.41
N LEU A 486 36.33 11.22 -27.11
CA LEU A 486 36.15 9.88 -26.53
C LEU A 486 37.47 9.13 -26.32
N VAL A 487 38.57 9.64 -26.87
CA VAL A 487 39.88 9.02 -26.62
C VAL A 487 40.25 9.17 -25.15
N ALA A 488 40.56 8.02 -24.51
CA ALA A 488 41.01 7.97 -23.13
C ALA A 488 42.26 8.83 -22.92
N ASN A 489 42.08 10.03 -22.37
CA ASN A 489 43.15 10.98 -22.04
C ASN A 489 43.16 11.21 -20.53
N PRO A 490 44.22 10.77 -19.81
CA PRO A 490 44.27 10.92 -18.35
C PRO A 490 44.10 12.36 -17.86
N LEU A 491 44.55 13.37 -18.63
CA LEU A 491 44.39 14.77 -18.24
C LEU A 491 42.94 15.24 -18.36
N ILE A 492 42.25 14.79 -19.36
CA ILE A 492 40.80 15.09 -19.56
C ILE A 492 39.94 14.37 -18.53
N GLU A 493 40.21 13.10 -18.28
CA GLU A 493 39.50 12.37 -17.22
C GLU A 493 39.74 13.04 -15.87
N ALA A 494 40.96 13.37 -15.49
CA ALA A 494 41.28 14.11 -14.26
C ALA A 494 40.60 15.49 -14.19
N TYR A 495 40.41 16.16 -15.32
CA TYR A 495 39.68 17.44 -15.39
C TYR A 495 38.22 17.25 -15.00
N PHE A 496 37.53 16.24 -15.56
CA PHE A 496 36.14 15.96 -15.29
C PHE A 496 35.89 15.22 -13.96
N GLU A 497 36.87 14.53 -13.42
CA GLU A 497 36.81 13.93 -12.08
C GLU A 497 36.86 14.98 -10.95
N GLN A 498 37.32 16.19 -11.21
CA GLN A 498 37.50 17.22 -10.19
C GLN A 498 36.58 18.43 -10.33
N ARG A 499 35.75 18.49 -11.38
CA ARG A 499 34.94 19.66 -11.69
C ARG A 499 33.46 19.32 -11.84
N LYS A 500 32.60 20.18 -11.31
CA LYS A 500 31.17 20.13 -11.45
C LYS A 500 30.73 20.58 -12.85
N ALA A 501 30.48 19.67 -13.75
CA ALA A 501 30.11 20.00 -15.11
C ALA A 501 28.82 20.83 -15.19
N ARG A 502 27.86 20.56 -14.33
CA ARG A 502 26.58 21.28 -14.22
C ARG A 502 26.72 22.76 -13.90
N THR A 503 27.72 23.13 -13.05
CA THR A 503 27.86 24.50 -12.56
C THR A 503 29.14 25.19 -13.01
N GLU A 504 30.20 24.44 -13.30
CA GLU A 504 31.54 25.00 -13.58
C GLU A 504 31.99 24.82 -15.03
N VAL A 505 31.47 23.85 -15.79
CA VAL A 505 31.94 23.54 -17.13
C VAL A 505 30.92 23.92 -18.20
N ILE A 506 29.67 23.42 -18.11
CA ILE A 506 28.66 23.67 -19.14
C ILE A 506 28.19 25.14 -19.18
N PRO A 507 27.93 25.83 -18.05
CA PRO A 507 27.46 27.21 -18.09
C PRO A 507 28.40 28.14 -18.84
N PRO A 508 29.72 28.19 -18.57
CA PRO A 508 30.61 29.07 -19.33
C PRO A 508 30.67 28.76 -20.83
N ILE A 509 30.52 27.50 -21.22
CA ILE A 509 30.46 27.10 -22.63
C ILE A 509 29.21 27.68 -23.30
N LEU A 510 28.07 27.56 -22.64
CA LEU A 510 26.79 28.08 -23.16
C LEU A 510 26.72 29.61 -23.13
N ASP A 511 27.31 30.22 -22.10
CA ASP A 511 27.46 31.70 -22.01
C ASP A 511 28.27 32.25 -23.19
N ALA A 512 29.35 31.57 -23.57
CA ALA A 512 30.15 31.93 -24.75
C ALA A 512 29.33 31.84 -26.05
N ALA A 513 28.34 30.96 -26.11
CA ALA A 513 27.40 30.88 -27.23
C ALA A 513 26.22 31.89 -27.14
N GLY A 514 26.24 32.81 -26.19
CA GLY A 514 25.15 33.76 -25.96
C GLY A 514 23.92 33.19 -25.27
N LEU A 515 23.97 31.95 -24.73
CA LEU A 515 22.91 31.27 -24.01
C LEU A 515 23.05 31.46 -22.49
N GLN A 516 23.21 32.71 -22.05
CA GLN A 516 23.40 33.06 -20.65
C GLN A 516 22.25 32.59 -19.75
N GLY A 517 22.63 31.95 -18.62
CA GLY A 517 21.65 31.48 -17.64
C GLY A 517 20.80 30.31 -18.14
N PHE A 518 21.24 29.53 -19.13
CA PHE A 518 20.51 28.37 -19.60
C PHE A 518 20.33 27.37 -18.45
N PRO A 519 19.06 26.95 -18.14
CA PRO A 519 18.79 26.16 -16.95
C PRO A 519 19.31 24.71 -17.07
N TYR A 520 20.03 24.25 -16.06
CA TYR A 520 20.58 22.88 -16.00
C TYR A 520 19.49 21.81 -16.10
N THR A 521 18.27 22.13 -15.72
CA THR A 521 17.10 21.23 -15.83
C THR A 521 16.80 20.81 -17.27
N ARG A 522 17.37 21.51 -18.26
CA ARG A 522 17.24 21.25 -19.69
C ARG A 522 18.50 20.65 -20.33
N TYR A 523 19.53 20.29 -19.56
CA TYR A 523 20.76 19.70 -20.13
C TYR A 523 20.53 18.35 -20.81
N HIS A 524 19.47 17.62 -20.48
CA HIS A 524 19.05 16.44 -21.23
C HIS A 524 18.81 16.72 -22.73
N GLU A 525 18.54 17.98 -23.12
CA GLU A 525 18.39 18.36 -24.52
C GLU A 525 19.73 18.32 -25.29
N ILE A 526 20.86 18.43 -24.57
CA ILE A 526 22.20 18.20 -25.16
C ILE A 526 22.36 16.72 -25.46
N ALA A 527 21.99 15.84 -24.52
CA ALA A 527 21.99 14.40 -24.75
C ALA A 527 21.13 14.00 -25.98
N ALA A 528 19.97 14.66 -26.15
CA ALA A 528 19.03 14.38 -27.22
C ALA A 528 19.55 14.73 -28.64
N VAL A 529 20.59 15.57 -28.75
CA VAL A 529 21.21 15.94 -30.05
C VAL A 529 22.54 15.24 -30.32
N MET A 530 23.00 14.40 -29.39
CA MET A 530 24.18 13.54 -29.59
C MET A 530 23.87 12.44 -30.62
N THR A 531 24.91 11.96 -31.30
CA THR A 531 24.84 10.72 -32.10
C THR A 531 25.33 9.52 -31.28
N PRO A 532 25.01 8.28 -31.65
CA PRO A 532 25.48 7.10 -30.93
C PRO A 532 27.02 7.06 -30.76
N GLU A 533 27.76 7.53 -31.76
CA GLU A 533 29.22 7.55 -31.80
C GLU A 533 29.83 8.61 -30.84
N GLU A 534 29.05 9.58 -30.40
CA GLU A 534 29.47 10.65 -29.50
C GLU A 534 29.21 10.35 -28.04
N ILE A 535 28.45 9.26 -27.77
CA ILE A 535 28.13 8.86 -26.38
C ILE A 535 29.32 8.10 -25.81
N HIS A 536 29.78 8.57 -24.65
CA HIS A 536 30.94 7.99 -23.97
C HIS A 536 30.70 6.51 -23.60
N PRO A 537 31.71 5.62 -23.76
CA PRO A 537 31.53 4.18 -23.46
C PRO A 537 31.02 3.87 -22.05
N GLU A 538 31.38 4.68 -21.05
CA GLU A 538 30.91 4.51 -19.69
C GLU A 538 29.38 4.70 -19.57
N VAL A 539 28.79 5.60 -20.36
CA VAL A 539 27.33 5.77 -20.41
C VAL A 539 26.66 4.47 -20.88
N ILE A 540 27.20 3.84 -21.91
CA ILE A 540 26.72 2.55 -22.42
C ILE A 540 26.90 1.48 -21.33
N GLU A 541 28.04 1.43 -20.65
CA GLU A 541 28.30 0.53 -19.52
C GLU A 541 27.24 0.66 -18.40
N LYS A 542 26.85 1.90 -18.03
CA LYS A 542 25.83 2.15 -17.01
C LYS A 542 24.42 1.81 -17.49
N LEU A 543 24.09 2.05 -18.76
CA LEU A 543 22.81 1.60 -19.34
C LEU A 543 22.72 0.08 -19.40
N ASP A 544 23.80 -0.61 -19.81
CA ASP A 544 23.90 -2.07 -19.76
C ASP A 544 23.76 -2.61 -18.34
N ALA A 545 24.32 -1.91 -17.36
CA ALA A 545 24.21 -2.27 -15.96
C ALA A 545 22.76 -2.15 -15.46
N ILE A 546 22.02 -1.11 -15.85
CA ILE A 546 20.58 -0.96 -15.56
C ILE A 546 19.80 -2.10 -16.19
N GLN A 547 20.10 -2.44 -17.46
CA GLN A 547 19.47 -3.56 -18.14
C GLN A 547 19.70 -4.88 -17.40
N ARG A 548 20.94 -5.19 -17.02
CA ARG A 548 21.27 -6.41 -16.28
C ARG A 548 20.66 -6.44 -14.89
N ALA A 549 20.69 -5.32 -14.16
CA ALA A 549 20.13 -5.22 -12.82
C ALA A 549 18.64 -5.51 -12.80
N PHE A 550 17.89 -5.03 -13.79
CA PHE A 550 16.45 -5.17 -13.88
C PHE A 550 16.01 -6.36 -14.75
N ARG A 551 16.97 -7.16 -15.26
CA ARG A 551 16.72 -8.36 -16.08
C ARG A 551 15.83 -8.06 -17.31
N LEU A 552 16.16 -6.98 -18.02
CA LEU A 552 15.41 -6.50 -19.19
C LEU A 552 15.83 -7.22 -20.49
#